data_bb49ee53f18156c85ddce4cc60d96c07
#
_entry.id   bb49ee53f18156c85ddce4cc60d96c07
#
_cell.length_a   1.000
_cell.length_b   1.000
_cell.length_c   1.000
_cell.angle_alpha   90.00
_cell.angle_beta   90.00
_cell.angle_gamma   90.00
#
_symmetry.space_group_name_H-M   'P 1'
#
loop_
_entity.id
_entity.type
_entity.pdbx_description
1 polymer ?
#
loop_
_entity_poly.entity_id
_entity_poly.type
_entity_poly.pdbx_seq_one_letter_code
_entity_poly.pdbx_strand_id
1 'polypeptide(L)'
;MGKIFTLKETLYHGTSTFRAFESIDLLAGNGYHDFGRGFYMAYTKNHSVNRAKNVARKDKLFAEKHKIAVRNPIKGILYTYKTNPSALKSLKVKVFETADMDWMKFVIKCRESDDTPHDYDIVIGPTADDDTILCFNMYNEGVYGDKKSIKAMSVLLNNLEVYNLGTQVFIGTEKGLSILDQGSRKEEIV
;
A
#
# COMPACT_ATOMS: atom_id res chain seq x y z
N MET A 1 15.65 -24.22 4.88
CA MET A 1 16.39 -22.95 4.70
C MET A 1 15.38 -21.93 4.18
N GLY A 2 14.92 -21.01 5.03
CA GLY A 2 14.00 -19.97 4.60
C GLY A 2 14.68 -19.10 3.53
N LYS A 3 13.96 -18.76 2.44
CA LYS A 3 14.44 -17.79 1.46
C LYS A 3 14.80 -16.50 2.18
N ILE A 4 16.02 -16.02 2.03
CA ILE A 4 16.43 -14.71 2.55
C ILE A 4 15.67 -13.69 1.72
N PHE A 5 14.69 -13.04 2.34
CA PHE A 5 13.99 -11.94 1.69
C PHE A 5 14.98 -10.80 1.44
N THR A 6 15.00 -10.30 0.22
CA THR A 6 15.85 -9.16 -0.18
C THR A 6 14.98 -7.98 -0.58
N LEU A 7 15.13 -6.85 0.14
CA LEU A 7 14.50 -5.59 -0.24
C LEU A 7 15.09 -5.12 -1.57
N LYS A 8 14.24 -4.65 -2.50
CA LYS A 8 14.73 -4.06 -3.76
C LYS A 8 15.54 -2.80 -3.50
N GLU A 9 16.53 -2.53 -4.33
CA GLU A 9 17.41 -1.35 -4.24
C GLU A 9 16.66 -0.02 -4.40
N THR A 10 15.50 -0.06 -5.04
CA THR A 10 14.68 1.13 -5.31
C THR A 10 13.21 0.84 -5.05
N LEU A 11 12.56 1.77 -4.37
CA LEU A 11 11.12 1.76 -4.12
C LEU A 11 10.48 3.03 -4.69
N TYR A 12 9.18 2.91 -5.02
CA TYR A 12 8.41 3.92 -5.69
C TYR A 12 7.12 4.24 -4.94
N HIS A 13 6.79 5.54 -4.83
CA HIS A 13 5.50 5.99 -4.31
C HIS A 13 4.82 6.90 -5.32
N GLY A 14 3.59 6.58 -5.69
CA GLY A 14 2.79 7.36 -6.63
C GLY A 14 1.65 8.09 -5.93
N THR A 15 1.57 9.40 -6.10
CA THR A 15 0.49 10.25 -5.60
C THR A 15 0.17 11.37 -6.59
N SER A 16 -0.53 12.42 -6.17
CA SER A 16 -0.79 13.60 -6.99
C SER A 16 -0.02 14.83 -6.51
N THR A 17 0.15 15.81 -7.37
CA THR A 17 0.72 17.12 -6.99
C THR A 17 -0.15 17.85 -5.95
N PHE A 18 -1.43 17.50 -5.83
CA PHE A 18 -2.33 18.02 -4.80
C PHE A 18 -2.01 17.48 -3.40
N ARG A 19 -1.38 16.30 -3.33
CA ARG A 19 -0.93 15.62 -2.10
C ARG A 19 0.60 15.55 -2.01
N ALA A 20 1.32 16.39 -2.76
CA ALA A 20 2.77 16.44 -2.69
C ALA A 20 3.23 16.80 -1.27
N PHE A 21 4.34 16.21 -0.83
CA PHE A 21 4.88 16.37 0.53
C PHE A 21 6.39 16.64 0.49
N GLU A 22 6.89 17.34 1.47
CA GLU A 22 8.34 17.56 1.67
C GLU A 22 8.95 16.44 2.52
N SER A 23 8.24 16.00 3.54
CA SER A 23 8.62 14.88 4.42
C SER A 23 7.51 13.85 4.49
N ILE A 24 7.89 12.58 4.71
CA ILE A 24 6.92 11.49 4.90
C ILE A 24 6.23 11.68 6.25
N ASP A 25 4.90 11.76 6.20
CA ASP A 25 4.04 11.72 7.38
C ASP A 25 3.28 10.39 7.38
N LEU A 26 3.57 9.54 8.36
CA LEU A 26 2.95 8.22 8.49
C LEU A 26 1.47 8.29 8.88
N LEU A 27 1.02 9.43 9.42
CA LEU A 27 -0.35 9.67 9.87
C LEU A 27 -1.19 10.46 8.86
N ALA A 28 -0.61 10.89 7.73
CA ALA A 28 -1.31 11.69 6.71
C ALA A 28 -2.52 10.99 6.07
N GLY A 29 -2.53 9.65 6.07
CA GLY A 29 -3.64 8.82 5.58
C GLY A 29 -4.61 8.42 6.69
N ASN A 30 -5.76 7.86 6.28
CA ASN A 30 -6.62 7.09 7.18
C ASN A 30 -6.11 5.64 7.30
N GLY A 31 -6.71 4.87 8.20
CA GLY A 31 -6.57 3.41 8.24
C GLY A 31 -7.30 2.71 7.09
N TYR A 32 -7.85 1.53 7.33
CA TYR A 32 -8.62 0.74 6.36
C TYR A 32 -7.84 0.34 5.10
N HIS A 33 -6.50 0.35 5.16
CA HIS A 33 -5.61 -0.11 4.10
C HIS A 33 -5.12 -1.54 4.35
N ASP A 34 -4.51 -2.16 3.34
CA ASP A 34 -4.07 -3.57 3.38
C ASP A 34 -3.22 -3.93 4.60
N PHE A 35 -2.37 -3.02 5.03
CA PHE A 35 -1.46 -3.21 6.15
C PHE A 35 -1.61 -2.11 7.24
N GLY A 36 -2.75 -1.40 7.26
CA GLY A 36 -3.03 -0.35 8.23
C GLY A 36 -2.59 1.05 7.81
N ARG A 37 -2.59 1.99 8.76
CA ARG A 37 -2.17 3.37 8.54
C ARG A 37 -0.65 3.47 8.48
N GLY A 38 -0.11 4.10 7.44
CA GLY A 38 1.32 4.28 7.23
C GLY A 38 1.66 4.69 5.80
N PHE A 39 2.93 4.63 5.46
CA PHE A 39 3.43 5.00 4.14
C PHE A 39 3.63 3.77 3.26
N TYR A 40 3.12 3.83 2.03
CA TYR A 40 3.12 2.71 1.10
C TYR A 40 4.00 2.97 -0.11
N MET A 41 4.81 1.99 -0.47
CA MET A 41 5.67 2.03 -1.63
C MET A 41 5.50 0.75 -2.46
N ALA A 42 5.83 0.80 -3.74
CA ALA A 42 5.77 -0.34 -4.63
C ALA A 42 7.16 -0.75 -5.13
N TYR A 43 7.28 -2.03 -5.49
CA TYR A 43 8.49 -2.60 -6.09
C TYR A 43 8.68 -2.24 -7.56
N THR A 44 7.63 -1.79 -8.24
CA THR A 44 7.68 -1.49 -9.68
C THR A 44 7.29 -0.04 -9.96
N LYS A 45 8.07 0.61 -10.83
CA LYS A 45 7.80 1.97 -11.28
C LYS A 45 6.41 2.08 -11.93
N ASN A 46 6.07 1.15 -12.81
CA ASN A 46 4.79 1.18 -13.53
C ASN A 46 3.59 1.14 -12.61
N HIS A 47 3.60 0.33 -11.56
CA HIS A 47 2.52 0.28 -10.57
C HIS A 47 2.34 1.66 -9.92
N SER A 48 3.43 2.29 -9.47
CA SER A 48 3.37 3.61 -8.84
C SER A 48 2.99 4.74 -9.81
N VAL A 49 3.39 4.67 -11.08
CA VAL A 49 2.97 5.60 -12.13
C VAL A 49 1.45 5.50 -12.36
N ASN A 50 0.92 4.29 -12.50
CA ASN A 50 -0.52 4.07 -12.67
C ASN A 50 -1.30 4.59 -11.44
N ARG A 51 -0.80 4.31 -10.23
CA ARG A 51 -1.39 4.85 -9.01
C ARG A 51 -1.36 6.37 -9.00
N ALA A 52 -0.25 7.01 -9.35
CA ALA A 52 -0.11 8.47 -9.40
C ALA A 52 -1.15 9.10 -10.33
N LYS A 53 -1.34 8.55 -11.54
CA LYS A 53 -2.35 9.00 -12.50
C LYS A 53 -3.77 8.82 -11.97
N ASN A 54 -4.06 7.69 -11.33
CA ASN A 54 -5.38 7.43 -10.74
C ASN A 54 -5.68 8.36 -9.56
N VAL A 55 -4.71 8.61 -8.67
CA VAL A 55 -4.85 9.55 -7.55
C VAL A 55 -5.07 10.96 -8.09
N ALA A 56 -4.27 11.41 -9.07
CA ALA A 56 -4.43 12.73 -9.68
C ALA A 56 -5.81 12.92 -10.30
N ARG A 57 -6.35 11.90 -11.00
CA ARG A 57 -7.72 11.94 -11.55
C ARG A 57 -8.77 12.05 -10.45
N LYS A 58 -8.65 11.25 -9.37
CA LYS A 58 -9.58 11.32 -8.23
C LYS A 58 -9.51 12.69 -7.53
N ASP A 59 -8.33 13.23 -7.30
CA ASP A 59 -8.13 14.53 -6.66
C ASP A 59 -8.64 15.69 -7.52
N LYS A 60 -8.48 15.60 -8.84
CA LYS A 60 -9.07 16.59 -9.76
C LYS A 60 -10.60 16.62 -9.64
N LEU A 61 -11.25 15.47 -9.70
CA LEU A 61 -12.70 15.35 -9.53
C LEU A 61 -13.16 15.86 -8.15
N PHE A 62 -12.40 15.57 -7.11
CA PHE A 62 -12.66 16.05 -5.76
C PHE A 62 -12.57 17.57 -5.69
N ALA A 63 -11.49 18.18 -6.22
CA ALA A 63 -11.31 19.63 -6.23
C ALA A 63 -12.43 20.33 -7.03
N GLU A 64 -12.81 19.81 -8.20
CA GLU A 64 -13.91 20.31 -9.00
C GLU A 64 -15.25 20.25 -8.24
N LYS A 65 -15.58 19.09 -7.66
CA LYS A 65 -16.81 18.87 -6.90
C LYS A 65 -16.93 19.82 -5.69
N HIS A 66 -15.83 20.06 -5.01
CA HIS A 66 -15.79 20.90 -3.80
C HIS A 66 -15.37 22.35 -4.07
N LYS A 67 -15.24 22.74 -5.34
CA LYS A 67 -14.86 24.10 -5.79
C LYS A 67 -13.58 24.62 -5.13
N ILE A 68 -12.60 23.71 -4.97
CA ILE A 68 -11.30 24.03 -4.37
C ILE A 68 -10.45 24.73 -5.45
N ALA A 69 -10.01 25.95 -5.15
CA ALA A 69 -9.10 26.68 -6.04
C ALA A 69 -7.71 26.02 -6.02
N VAL A 70 -7.24 25.55 -7.16
CA VAL A 70 -5.90 24.99 -7.34
C VAL A 70 -5.07 25.94 -8.19
N ARG A 71 -3.86 26.29 -7.75
CA ARG A 71 -2.97 27.22 -8.49
C ARG A 71 -2.41 26.59 -9.78
N ASN A 72 -2.13 25.29 -9.74
CA ASN A 72 -1.56 24.54 -10.85
C ASN A 72 -2.40 23.30 -11.16
N PRO A 73 -2.40 22.82 -12.42
CA PRO A 73 -3.10 21.59 -12.78
C PRO A 73 -2.65 20.42 -11.91
N ILE A 74 -3.62 19.64 -11.38
CA ILE A 74 -3.34 18.43 -10.62
C ILE A 74 -2.82 17.36 -11.58
N LYS A 75 -1.60 16.87 -11.33
CA LYS A 75 -0.91 15.84 -12.10
C LYS A 75 -0.47 14.70 -11.19
N GLY A 76 -0.15 13.55 -11.77
CA GLY A 76 0.54 12.49 -11.05
C GLY A 76 1.97 12.90 -10.71
N ILE A 77 2.43 12.52 -9.53
CA ILE A 77 3.83 12.67 -9.11
C ILE A 77 4.34 11.34 -8.59
N LEU A 78 5.52 10.97 -9.04
CA LEU A 78 6.23 9.77 -8.63
C LEU A 78 7.42 10.15 -7.78
N TYR A 79 7.47 9.62 -6.57
CA TYR A 79 8.63 9.66 -5.69
C TYR A 79 9.43 8.36 -5.82
N THR A 80 10.74 8.48 -5.94
CA THR A 80 11.67 7.35 -6.03
C THR A 80 12.71 7.48 -4.93
N TYR A 81 12.94 6.38 -4.19
CA TYR A 81 13.94 6.31 -3.12
C TYR A 81 14.84 5.11 -3.34
N LYS A 82 16.14 5.27 -3.10
CA LYS A 82 17.04 4.15 -2.86
C LYS A 82 16.75 3.56 -1.49
N THR A 83 17.01 2.28 -1.32
CA THR A 83 16.80 1.58 -0.06
C THR A 83 18.10 1.33 0.69
N ASN A 84 17.96 1.15 1.99
CA ASN A 84 19.01 0.67 2.88
C ASN A 84 18.61 -0.71 3.44
N PRO A 85 18.91 -1.83 2.73
CA PRO A 85 18.50 -3.16 3.17
C PRO A 85 19.11 -3.58 4.51
N SER A 86 20.23 -3.00 4.91
CA SER A 86 20.87 -3.32 6.19
C SER A 86 20.03 -2.89 7.39
N ALA A 87 19.17 -1.88 7.24
CA ALA A 87 18.28 -1.41 8.29
C ALA A 87 17.24 -2.46 8.70
N LEU A 88 16.85 -3.39 7.79
CA LEU A 88 15.90 -4.46 8.10
C LEU A 88 16.32 -5.32 9.29
N LYS A 89 17.61 -5.45 9.57
CA LYS A 89 18.14 -6.27 10.67
C LYS A 89 17.69 -5.79 12.06
N SER A 90 17.36 -4.52 12.19
CA SER A 90 16.95 -3.90 13.46
C SER A 90 15.43 -3.64 13.55
N LEU A 91 14.67 -4.01 12.53
CA LEU A 91 13.25 -3.73 12.40
C LEU A 91 12.40 -4.98 12.63
N LYS A 92 11.18 -4.78 13.08
CA LYS A 92 10.14 -5.82 13.08
C LYS A 92 9.53 -5.90 11.69
N VAL A 93 9.91 -6.93 10.94
CA VAL A 93 9.50 -7.11 9.55
C VAL A 93 8.55 -8.29 9.41
N LYS A 94 7.42 -8.08 8.73
CA LYS A 94 6.52 -9.15 8.26
C LYS A 94 6.60 -9.23 6.74
N VAL A 95 6.78 -10.44 6.21
CA VAL A 95 6.79 -10.69 4.77
C VAL A 95 5.73 -11.72 4.42
N PHE A 96 4.90 -11.39 3.43
CA PHE A 96 4.00 -12.31 2.76
C PHE A 96 4.52 -12.54 1.34
N GLU A 97 5.03 -13.74 1.05
CA GLU A 97 5.57 -14.08 -0.28
C GLU A 97 4.44 -14.21 -1.32
N THR A 98 3.28 -14.62 -0.87
CA THR A 98 2.08 -14.85 -1.69
C THR A 98 0.84 -14.30 -0.99
N ALA A 99 -0.22 -14.07 -1.74
CA ALA A 99 -1.54 -13.78 -1.18
C ALA A 99 -2.21 -15.11 -0.75
N ASP A 100 -1.73 -15.66 0.34
CA ASP A 100 -2.27 -16.85 0.98
C ASP A 100 -3.31 -16.50 2.06
N MET A 101 -3.77 -17.52 2.78
CA MET A 101 -4.77 -17.36 3.83
C MET A 101 -4.27 -16.50 5.00
N ASP A 102 -2.98 -16.54 5.31
CA ASP A 102 -2.39 -15.73 6.40
C ASP A 102 -2.31 -14.26 5.99
N TRP A 103 -1.89 -13.98 4.75
CA TRP A 103 -1.94 -12.63 4.18
C TRP A 103 -3.37 -12.08 4.21
N MET A 104 -4.35 -12.88 3.78
CA MET A 104 -5.74 -12.46 3.73
C MET A 104 -6.30 -12.09 5.11
N LYS A 105 -6.09 -12.95 6.12
CA LYS A 105 -6.53 -12.68 7.49
C LYS A 105 -5.91 -11.38 8.02
N PHE A 106 -4.64 -11.15 7.69
CA PHE A 106 -3.92 -9.95 8.09
C PHE A 106 -4.52 -8.70 7.42
N VAL A 107 -4.75 -8.76 6.10
CA VAL A 107 -5.36 -7.65 5.33
C VAL A 107 -6.77 -7.34 5.84
N ILE A 108 -7.61 -8.35 6.06
CA ILE A 108 -8.97 -8.16 6.61
C ILE A 108 -8.89 -7.41 7.95
N LYS A 109 -8.05 -7.90 8.87
CA LYS A 109 -7.88 -7.27 10.19
C LYS A 109 -7.46 -5.80 10.08
N CYS A 110 -6.55 -5.48 9.17
CA CYS A 110 -6.09 -4.11 8.95
C CYS A 110 -7.18 -3.22 8.32
N ARG A 111 -7.93 -3.76 7.34
CA ARG A 111 -8.99 -3.01 6.66
C ARG A 111 -10.25 -2.80 7.52
N GLU A 112 -10.43 -3.55 8.58
CA GLU A 112 -11.50 -3.37 9.56
C GLU A 112 -11.15 -2.33 10.64
N SER A 113 -9.94 -1.77 10.63
CA SER A 113 -9.43 -0.83 11.64
C SER A 113 -9.03 0.51 11.03
N ASP A 114 -9.37 1.62 11.68
CA ASP A 114 -8.83 2.95 11.37
C ASP A 114 -7.41 3.14 11.91
N ASP A 115 -6.90 2.18 12.63
CA ASP A 115 -5.55 2.17 13.18
C ASP A 115 -4.73 1.02 12.56
N THR A 116 -3.49 0.87 12.99
CA THR A 116 -2.61 -0.22 12.60
C THR A 116 -2.67 -1.32 13.66
N PRO A 117 -3.43 -2.43 13.43
CA PRO A 117 -3.69 -3.43 14.45
C PRO A 117 -2.54 -4.44 14.62
N HIS A 118 -1.30 -3.99 14.42
CA HIS A 118 -0.07 -4.75 14.58
C HIS A 118 1.10 -3.80 14.93
N ASP A 119 2.23 -4.37 15.33
CA ASP A 119 3.42 -3.65 15.77
C ASP A 119 4.64 -3.81 14.84
N TYR A 120 4.42 -4.21 13.59
CA TYR A 120 5.48 -4.31 12.59
C TYR A 120 5.92 -2.92 12.12
N ASP A 121 7.23 -2.71 12.05
CA ASP A 121 7.81 -1.52 11.44
C ASP A 121 7.61 -1.53 9.91
N ILE A 122 7.75 -2.72 9.32
CA ILE A 122 7.66 -2.96 7.88
C ILE A 122 6.76 -4.18 7.61
N VAL A 123 5.85 -4.03 6.67
CA VAL A 123 5.14 -5.18 6.07
C VAL A 123 5.36 -5.18 4.57
N ILE A 124 5.69 -6.36 4.03
CA ILE A 124 5.92 -6.53 2.59
C ILE A 124 5.04 -7.66 2.09
N GLY A 125 4.32 -7.42 1.01
CA GLY A 125 3.43 -8.43 0.47
C GLY A 125 2.69 -7.97 -0.78
N PRO A 126 1.81 -8.83 -1.31
CA PRO A 126 0.96 -8.51 -2.43
C PRO A 126 0.09 -7.28 -2.18
N THR A 127 -0.16 -6.50 -3.23
CA THR A 127 -1.08 -5.36 -3.21
C THR A 127 -2.49 -5.84 -3.53
N ALA A 128 -3.49 -5.41 -2.78
CA ALA A 128 -4.88 -5.55 -3.18
C ALA A 128 -5.25 -4.44 -4.19
N ASP A 129 -5.80 -4.80 -5.36
CA ASP A 129 -6.28 -3.86 -6.37
C ASP A 129 -7.77 -3.49 -6.19
N ASP A 130 -8.35 -2.74 -7.17
CA ASP A 130 -9.74 -2.29 -7.10
C ASP A 130 -10.73 -3.49 -7.18
N ASP A 131 -10.43 -4.55 -7.93
CA ASP A 131 -11.25 -5.76 -8.00
C ASP A 131 -11.19 -6.51 -6.66
N THR A 132 -10.06 -6.46 -5.99
CA THR A 132 -9.88 -6.95 -4.62
C THR A 132 -10.81 -6.24 -3.64
N ILE A 133 -11.02 -4.93 -3.79
CA ILE A 133 -11.96 -4.17 -2.93
C ILE A 133 -13.39 -4.68 -3.11
N LEU A 134 -13.82 -4.94 -4.34
CA LEU A 134 -15.13 -5.51 -4.61
C LEU A 134 -15.28 -6.89 -3.96
N CYS A 135 -14.30 -7.76 -4.12
CA CYS A 135 -14.30 -9.10 -3.49
C CYS A 135 -14.37 -9.01 -1.95
N PHE A 136 -13.65 -8.07 -1.34
CA PHE A 136 -13.73 -7.82 0.11
C PHE A 136 -15.12 -7.32 0.54
N ASN A 137 -15.73 -6.44 -0.22
CA ASN A 137 -17.09 -5.96 0.08
C ASN A 137 -18.09 -7.11 0.01
N MET A 138 -18.05 -7.95 -1.04
CA MET A 138 -18.88 -9.14 -1.16
C MET A 138 -18.68 -10.13 0.00
N TYR A 139 -17.45 -10.33 0.42
CA TYR A 139 -17.14 -11.13 1.61
C TYR A 139 -17.75 -10.52 2.87
N ASN A 140 -17.61 -9.20 3.05
CA ASN A 140 -18.15 -8.48 4.20
C ASN A 140 -19.68 -8.47 4.25
N GLU A 141 -20.33 -8.51 3.11
CA GLU A 141 -21.78 -8.64 2.97
C GLU A 141 -22.30 -10.08 3.11
N GLY A 142 -21.38 -11.05 3.31
CA GLY A 142 -21.73 -12.46 3.49
C GLY A 142 -22.11 -13.20 2.20
N VAL A 143 -21.83 -12.62 1.03
CA VAL A 143 -22.13 -13.24 -0.29
C VAL A 143 -21.42 -14.60 -0.45
N TYR A 144 -20.25 -14.75 0.15
CA TYR A 144 -19.48 -16.01 0.12
C TYR A 144 -19.82 -16.98 1.25
N GLY A 145 -20.80 -16.65 2.09
CA GLY A 145 -21.24 -17.44 3.24
C GLY A 145 -20.85 -16.80 4.58
N ASP A 146 -20.86 -17.61 5.63
CA ASP A 146 -20.56 -17.11 6.99
C ASP A 146 -19.15 -16.52 7.04
N LYS A 147 -19.07 -15.27 7.48
CA LYS A 147 -17.80 -14.55 7.69
C LYS A 147 -16.89 -15.36 8.61
N LYS A 148 -15.60 -15.36 8.32
CA LYS A 148 -14.57 -16.10 9.05
C LYS A 148 -14.61 -17.62 8.86
N SER A 149 -15.58 -18.18 8.11
CA SER A 149 -15.50 -19.57 7.72
C SER A 149 -14.35 -19.80 6.74
N ILE A 150 -13.69 -20.94 6.86
CA ILE A 150 -12.61 -21.34 5.92
C ILE A 150 -13.14 -21.36 4.47
N LYS A 151 -14.40 -21.77 4.28
CA LYS A 151 -15.04 -21.81 2.96
C LYS A 151 -15.17 -20.42 2.36
N ALA A 152 -15.73 -19.46 3.10
CA ALA A 152 -15.90 -18.08 2.60
C ALA A 152 -14.54 -17.41 2.31
N MET A 153 -13.55 -17.65 3.17
CA MET A 153 -12.17 -17.16 2.95
C MET A 153 -11.52 -17.80 1.72
N SER A 154 -11.73 -19.08 1.47
CA SER A 154 -11.21 -19.75 0.27
C SER A 154 -11.85 -19.23 -1.00
N VAL A 155 -13.17 -18.95 -0.99
CA VAL A 155 -13.86 -18.34 -2.12
C VAL A 155 -13.32 -16.95 -2.39
N LEU A 156 -13.15 -16.12 -1.35
CA LEU A 156 -12.55 -14.80 -1.48
C LEU A 156 -11.15 -14.90 -2.10
N LEU A 157 -10.28 -15.77 -1.57
CA LEU A 157 -8.92 -15.96 -2.07
C LEU A 157 -8.88 -16.35 -3.55
N ASN A 158 -9.76 -17.25 -3.98
CA ASN A 158 -9.86 -17.67 -5.38
C ASN A 158 -10.34 -16.54 -6.30
N ASN A 159 -11.18 -15.63 -5.79
CA ASN A 159 -11.70 -14.51 -6.56
C ASN A 159 -10.74 -13.30 -6.63
N LEU A 160 -9.71 -13.27 -5.78
CA LEU A 160 -8.73 -12.17 -5.76
C LEU A 160 -7.79 -12.19 -6.98
N GLU A 161 -7.87 -13.17 -7.86
CA GLU A 161 -6.99 -13.32 -9.03
C GLU A 161 -5.53 -12.93 -8.75
N VAL A 162 -4.97 -13.55 -7.75
CA VAL A 162 -3.72 -13.22 -7.06
C VAL A 162 -2.50 -13.08 -7.98
N TYR A 163 -2.61 -13.48 -9.23
CA TYR A 163 -1.48 -13.63 -10.15
C TYR A 163 -0.88 -12.32 -10.67
N ASN A 164 -1.58 -11.20 -10.54
CA ASN A 164 -1.14 -9.88 -11.05
C ASN A 164 -0.94 -8.82 -9.96
N LEU A 165 -1.08 -9.18 -8.70
CA LEU A 165 -0.90 -8.23 -7.61
C LEU A 165 0.59 -7.86 -7.49
N GLY A 166 0.91 -6.59 -7.68
CA GLY A 166 2.25 -6.08 -7.45
C GLY A 166 2.65 -6.27 -5.97
N THR A 167 3.94 -6.19 -5.69
CA THR A 167 4.44 -6.18 -4.30
C THR A 167 4.48 -4.76 -3.78
N GLN A 168 3.91 -4.55 -2.59
CA GLN A 168 3.99 -3.30 -1.84
C GLN A 168 4.83 -3.46 -0.59
N VAL A 169 5.39 -2.34 -0.15
CA VAL A 169 6.12 -2.16 1.11
C VAL A 169 5.36 -1.14 1.93
N PHE A 170 4.90 -1.54 3.09
CA PHE A 170 4.30 -0.69 4.10
C PHE A 170 5.37 -0.30 5.13
N ILE A 171 5.42 0.98 5.48
CA ILE A 171 6.25 1.55 6.53
C ILE A 171 5.30 2.11 7.59
N GLY A 172 5.27 1.48 8.76
CA GLY A 172 4.30 1.77 9.82
C GLY A 172 4.85 2.60 10.97
N THR A 173 6.17 2.76 11.07
CA THR A 173 6.81 3.48 12.18
C THR A 173 7.91 4.41 11.68
N GLU A 174 8.23 5.46 12.47
CA GLU A 174 9.37 6.35 12.20
C GLU A 174 10.68 5.56 12.08
N LYS A 175 10.85 4.54 12.92
CA LYS A 175 12.01 3.64 12.83
C LYS A 175 12.06 2.91 11.48
N GLY A 176 10.91 2.52 10.95
CA GLY A 176 10.77 1.88 9.64
C GLY A 176 11.26 2.74 8.49
N LEU A 177 11.20 4.07 8.59
CA LEU A 177 11.71 4.98 7.56
C LEU A 177 13.21 4.80 7.28
N SER A 178 13.97 4.20 8.20
CA SER A 178 15.40 3.90 8.03
C SER A 178 15.72 2.95 6.86
N ILE A 179 14.71 2.25 6.31
CA ILE A 179 14.89 1.46 5.08
C ILE A 179 15.04 2.34 3.82
N LEU A 180 14.72 3.64 3.92
CA LEU A 180 14.82 4.60 2.81
C LEU A 180 16.05 5.49 3.00
N ASP A 181 16.83 5.65 1.95
CA ASP A 181 17.81 6.73 1.85
C ASP A 181 17.07 8.01 1.48
N GLN A 182 16.72 8.81 2.48
CA GLN A 182 15.98 10.06 2.32
C GLN A 182 16.70 11.05 1.37
N GLY A 183 18.02 11.06 1.38
CA GLY A 183 18.85 11.92 0.52
C GLY A 183 18.80 11.52 -0.96
N SER A 184 18.35 10.30 -1.26
CA SER A 184 18.22 9.78 -2.63
C SER A 184 16.91 10.13 -3.31
N ARG A 185 15.97 10.80 -2.62
CA ARG A 185 14.64 11.13 -3.12
C ARG A 185 14.70 11.83 -4.47
N LYS A 186 13.93 11.32 -5.42
CA LYS A 186 13.70 11.95 -6.73
C LYS A 186 12.20 12.10 -6.96
N GLU A 187 11.83 13.17 -7.66
CA GLU A 187 10.46 13.49 -8.03
C GLU A 187 10.32 13.57 -9.54
N GLU A 188 9.25 13.00 -10.07
CA GLU A 188 8.94 12.99 -11.50
C GLU A 188 7.45 13.22 -11.69
N ILE A 189 7.06 14.19 -12.52
CA ILE A 189 5.66 14.39 -12.93
C ILE A 189 5.32 13.35 -14.01
N VAL A 190 4.19 12.64 -13.84
CA VAL A 190 3.80 11.50 -14.68
C VAL A 190 2.34 11.59 -15.16
#